data_e858f3bf6c531b24755903f3b6f64f92
#
_entry.id   e858f3bf6c531b24755903f3b6f64f92
#
_cell.length_a   1.000
_cell.length_b   1.000
_cell.length_c   1.000
_cell.angle_alpha   90.00
_cell.angle_beta   90.00
_cell.angle_gamma   90.00
#
_symmetry.space_group_name_H-M   'P 1'
#
loop_
_entity.id
_entity.type
_entity.pdbx_description
1 polymer ?
#
loop_
_entity_poly.entity_id
_entity_poly.type
_entity_poly.pdbx_seq_one_letter_code
_entity_poly.pdbx_strand_id
1 'polypeptide(L)'
;MDEFVEIAKQLTKGSGADAQWGYYWKNYTDQTFAMIAAFGGELYSEDGKASVLSTDENTQKAVQFMYDLYNTYKVCPSATQAAQFGDSEFAPFMANKVAMQIGALSTASTFDANGTEYTVLPMPYVDGVSKTSSFVNTWVIPKTARNPELSWRVVEFLSGKEGQQIALDMNYGLPASTMVDTTEFEAKTPYNKYFVQALETAVPNPTNLNGSEFQNMFQKECESLWAGAVSPEEFAQRVDEQAAPILSK
;
A
#
# COMPACT_ATOMS: atom_id res chain seq x y z
N MET A 1 -1.33 -5.29 16.44
CA MET A 1 -2.26 -5.99 15.49
C MET A 1 -3.54 -6.49 16.16
N ASP A 2 -3.53 -7.00 17.38
CA ASP A 2 -4.73 -7.54 18.03
C ASP A 2 -5.84 -6.51 18.20
N GLU A 3 -5.49 -5.30 18.65
CA GLU A 3 -6.45 -4.19 18.76
C GLU A 3 -7.06 -3.82 17.40
N PHE A 4 -6.26 -3.81 16.33
CA PHE A 4 -6.76 -3.59 14.98
C PHE A 4 -7.80 -4.63 14.57
N VAL A 5 -7.52 -5.91 14.84
CA VAL A 5 -8.47 -7.00 14.54
C VAL A 5 -9.76 -6.85 15.32
N GLU A 6 -9.69 -6.54 16.61
CA GLU A 6 -10.89 -6.35 17.45
C GLU A 6 -11.73 -5.14 16.99
N ILE A 7 -11.08 -4.03 16.61
CA ILE A 7 -11.77 -2.87 16.01
C ILE A 7 -12.42 -3.27 14.66
N ALA A 8 -11.67 -3.98 13.81
CA ALA A 8 -12.21 -4.43 12.52
C ALA A 8 -13.44 -5.34 12.68
N LYS A 9 -13.44 -6.24 13.67
CA LYS A 9 -14.59 -7.07 14.01
C LYS A 9 -15.79 -6.23 14.47
N GLN A 10 -15.58 -5.25 15.34
CA GLN A 10 -16.66 -4.37 15.84
C GLN A 10 -17.27 -3.51 14.72
N LEU A 11 -16.47 -3.13 13.73
CA LEU A 11 -16.88 -2.33 12.58
C LEU A 11 -17.50 -3.16 11.46
N THR A 12 -17.33 -4.48 11.49
CA THR A 12 -17.98 -5.41 10.56
C THR A 12 -19.40 -5.67 11.02
N LYS A 13 -20.38 -5.23 10.24
CA LYS A 13 -21.78 -5.29 10.62
C LYS A 13 -22.73 -5.35 9.42
N GLY A 14 -23.99 -5.66 9.68
CA GLY A 14 -25.03 -5.75 8.66
C GLY A 14 -24.91 -7.00 7.80
N SER A 15 -25.74 -7.10 6.79
CA SER A 15 -25.75 -8.20 5.82
C SER A 15 -26.36 -7.78 4.49
N GLY A 16 -26.08 -8.49 3.42
CA GLY A 16 -26.62 -8.18 2.10
C GLY A 16 -26.23 -6.77 1.62
N ALA A 17 -27.21 -5.98 1.22
CA ALA A 17 -27.00 -4.62 0.74
C ALA A 17 -26.52 -3.65 1.84
N ASP A 18 -26.81 -3.95 3.10
CA ASP A 18 -26.44 -3.12 4.26
C ASP A 18 -25.15 -3.59 4.93
N ALA A 19 -24.44 -4.55 4.33
CA ALA A 19 -23.16 -5.02 4.84
C ALA A 19 -22.11 -3.92 4.83
N GLN A 20 -21.38 -3.80 5.96
CA GLN A 20 -20.16 -3.01 6.11
C GLN A 20 -19.08 -3.92 6.64
N TRP A 21 -17.92 -3.89 5.99
CA TRP A 21 -16.73 -4.61 6.46
C TRP A 21 -15.82 -3.68 7.26
N GLY A 22 -15.19 -4.25 8.28
CA GLY A 22 -14.28 -3.51 9.14
C GLY A 22 -13.04 -3.02 8.42
N TYR A 23 -12.55 -3.82 7.47
CA TYR A 23 -11.34 -3.51 6.73
C TYR A 23 -11.42 -4.01 5.29
N TYR A 24 -10.73 -3.31 4.39
CA TYR A 24 -10.56 -3.71 3.00
C TYR A 24 -9.38 -2.99 2.37
N TRP A 25 -8.70 -3.67 1.49
CA TRP A 25 -7.89 -3.06 0.45
C TRP A 25 -8.19 -3.71 -0.89
N LYS A 26 -8.06 -2.94 -1.95
CA LYS A 26 -8.08 -3.52 -3.28
C LYS A 26 -6.83 -4.37 -3.44
N ASN A 27 -6.92 -5.51 -4.15
CA ASN A 27 -5.80 -6.42 -4.36
C ASN A 27 -4.70 -5.78 -5.24
N TYR A 28 -4.09 -4.72 -4.74
CA TYR A 28 -2.87 -4.13 -5.29
C TYR A 28 -1.67 -4.67 -4.52
N THR A 29 -0.62 -5.03 -5.26
CA THR A 29 0.64 -5.52 -4.68
C THR A 29 1.22 -4.55 -3.65
N ASP A 30 1.07 -3.26 -3.88
CA ASP A 30 1.58 -2.19 -3.02
C ASP A 30 1.02 -2.25 -1.59
N GLN A 31 -0.28 -2.49 -1.46
CA GLN A 31 -0.93 -2.59 -0.15
C GLN A 31 -0.54 -3.88 0.57
N THR A 32 -0.36 -4.97 -0.18
CA THR A 32 0.18 -6.23 0.35
C THR A 32 1.63 -6.05 0.81
N PHE A 33 2.44 -5.33 0.04
CA PHE A 33 3.82 -4.99 0.41
C PHE A 33 3.89 -4.11 1.67
N ALA A 34 2.97 -3.13 1.80
CA ALA A 34 2.88 -2.32 3.00
C ALA A 34 2.60 -3.18 4.25
N MET A 35 1.74 -4.20 4.12
CA MET A 35 1.47 -5.11 5.24
C MET A 35 2.67 -6.01 5.57
N ILE A 36 3.35 -6.56 4.56
CA ILE A 36 4.57 -7.34 4.76
C ILE A 36 5.64 -6.47 5.45
N ALA A 37 5.83 -5.23 4.98
CA ALA A 37 6.75 -4.27 5.59
C ALA A 37 6.38 -3.95 7.05
N ALA A 38 5.07 -3.84 7.37
CA ALA A 38 4.60 -3.61 8.73
C ALA A 38 5.04 -4.72 9.70
N PHE A 39 5.10 -5.96 9.22
CA PHE A 39 5.63 -7.10 9.99
C PHE A 39 7.17 -7.19 9.97
N GLY A 40 7.85 -6.32 9.23
CA GLY A 40 9.31 -6.39 9.04
C GLY A 40 9.75 -7.54 8.14
N GLY A 41 8.87 -8.02 7.27
CA GLY A 41 9.13 -9.07 6.30
C GLY A 41 9.77 -8.56 5.02
N GLU A 42 10.35 -9.47 4.26
CA GLU A 42 11.05 -9.23 3.00
C GLU A 42 10.38 -10.03 1.87
N LEU A 43 10.40 -9.48 0.66
CA LEU A 43 9.89 -10.17 -0.54
C LEU A 43 10.97 -10.87 -1.33
N TYR A 44 12.15 -10.28 -1.35
CA TYR A 44 13.29 -10.74 -2.14
C TYR A 44 14.50 -10.99 -1.26
N SER A 45 15.37 -11.89 -1.72
CA SER A 45 16.73 -12.01 -1.21
C SER A 45 17.48 -10.68 -1.34
N GLU A 46 18.54 -10.50 -0.57
CA GLU A 46 19.35 -9.28 -0.54
C GLU A 46 19.89 -8.88 -1.94
N ASP A 47 20.19 -9.86 -2.80
CA ASP A 47 20.62 -9.63 -4.18
C ASP A 47 19.46 -9.45 -5.19
N GLY A 48 18.22 -9.50 -4.74
CA GLY A 48 17.01 -9.33 -5.55
C GLY A 48 16.71 -10.46 -6.54
N LYS A 49 17.42 -11.59 -6.46
CA LYS A 49 17.36 -12.68 -7.46
C LYS A 49 16.45 -13.84 -7.08
N ALA A 50 15.94 -13.86 -5.87
CA ALA A 50 15.02 -14.87 -5.41
C ALA A 50 13.89 -14.24 -4.60
N SER A 51 12.72 -14.85 -4.61
CA SER A 51 11.66 -14.60 -3.64
C SER A 51 11.97 -15.37 -2.36
N VAL A 52 11.62 -14.80 -1.20
CA VAL A 52 11.90 -15.40 0.12
C VAL A 52 10.64 -15.60 0.95
N LEU A 53 9.47 -15.62 0.32
CA LEU A 53 8.20 -15.70 1.03
C LEU A 53 8.07 -16.95 1.90
N SER A 54 8.57 -18.09 1.42
CA SER A 54 8.51 -19.35 2.16
C SER A 54 9.58 -19.51 3.24
N THR A 55 10.58 -18.61 3.26
CA THR A 55 11.74 -18.71 4.16
C THR A 55 11.86 -17.55 5.15
N ASP A 56 11.26 -16.39 4.84
CA ASP A 56 11.24 -15.25 5.76
C ASP A 56 10.09 -15.37 6.75
N GLU A 57 10.41 -15.53 8.04
CA GLU A 57 9.42 -15.75 9.10
C GLU A 57 8.45 -14.57 9.29
N ASN A 58 8.90 -13.34 9.09
CA ASN A 58 8.07 -12.16 9.26
C ASN A 58 7.11 -12.00 8.09
N THR A 59 7.55 -12.32 6.88
CA THR A 59 6.68 -12.40 5.71
C THR A 59 5.62 -13.48 5.88
N GLN A 60 5.98 -14.66 6.40
CA GLN A 60 5.01 -15.72 6.69
C GLN A 60 3.96 -15.26 7.72
N LYS A 61 4.37 -14.56 8.79
CA LYS A 61 3.44 -13.97 9.76
C LYS A 61 2.50 -12.95 9.12
N ALA A 62 3.02 -12.10 8.25
CA ALA A 62 2.21 -11.13 7.52
C ALA A 62 1.20 -11.81 6.59
N VAL A 63 1.62 -12.82 5.84
CA VAL A 63 0.75 -13.59 4.93
C VAL A 63 -0.34 -14.32 5.73
N GLN A 64 0.01 -14.96 6.85
CA GLN A 64 -0.96 -15.60 7.74
C GLN A 64 -1.97 -14.57 8.28
N PHE A 65 -1.50 -13.41 8.74
CA PHE A 65 -2.35 -12.35 9.26
C PHE A 65 -3.35 -11.85 8.18
N MET A 66 -2.86 -11.60 6.98
CA MET A 66 -3.72 -11.16 5.87
C MET A 66 -4.74 -12.23 5.47
N TYR A 67 -4.34 -13.52 5.44
CA TYR A 67 -5.25 -14.64 5.23
C TYR A 67 -6.35 -14.67 6.29
N ASP A 68 -5.98 -14.47 7.55
CA ASP A 68 -6.93 -14.51 8.67
C ASP A 68 -7.95 -13.38 8.62
N LEU A 69 -7.60 -12.19 8.13
CA LEU A 69 -8.54 -11.08 7.95
C LEU A 69 -9.71 -11.47 7.02
N TYR A 70 -9.44 -12.27 5.99
CA TYR A 70 -10.44 -12.74 5.04
C TYR A 70 -11.16 -14.02 5.49
N ASN A 71 -10.40 -15.00 5.95
CA ASN A 71 -10.90 -16.37 6.09
C ASN A 71 -11.26 -16.76 7.53
N THR A 72 -10.53 -16.25 8.51
CA THR A 72 -10.75 -16.55 9.94
C THR A 72 -11.63 -15.50 10.60
N TYR A 73 -11.23 -14.22 10.52
CA TYR A 73 -11.95 -13.13 11.17
C TYR A 73 -13.11 -12.60 10.33
N LYS A 74 -13.06 -12.79 9.01
CA LYS A 74 -14.10 -12.37 8.05
C LYS A 74 -14.44 -10.89 8.16
N VAL A 75 -13.44 -10.07 8.40
CA VAL A 75 -13.57 -8.60 8.50
C VAL A 75 -13.40 -7.90 7.17
N CYS A 76 -12.95 -8.64 6.13
CA CYS A 76 -12.82 -8.18 4.75
C CYS A 76 -13.91 -8.80 3.87
N PRO A 77 -14.38 -8.07 2.82
CA PRO A 77 -15.32 -8.64 1.84
C PRO A 77 -14.65 -9.74 1.02
N SER A 78 -15.39 -10.80 0.73
CA SER A 78 -14.93 -11.81 -0.24
C SER A 78 -14.75 -11.20 -1.64
N ALA A 79 -14.02 -11.88 -2.53
CA ALA A 79 -13.83 -11.43 -3.91
C ALA A 79 -15.15 -11.13 -4.64
N THR A 80 -16.19 -11.96 -4.45
CA THR A 80 -17.52 -11.76 -5.02
C THR A 80 -18.20 -10.51 -4.48
N GLN A 81 -18.04 -10.20 -3.20
CA GLN A 81 -18.59 -9.00 -2.57
C GLN A 81 -17.80 -7.75 -3.00
N ALA A 82 -16.48 -7.84 -3.04
CA ALA A 82 -15.60 -6.77 -3.50
C ALA A 82 -15.84 -6.41 -4.98
N ALA A 83 -16.17 -7.38 -5.83
CA ALA A 83 -16.52 -7.13 -7.23
C ALA A 83 -17.72 -6.19 -7.41
N GLN A 84 -18.60 -6.08 -6.41
CA GLN A 84 -19.73 -5.14 -6.43
C GLN A 84 -19.31 -3.67 -6.27
N PHE A 85 -18.10 -3.43 -5.80
CA PHE A 85 -17.56 -2.07 -5.63
C PHE A 85 -17.01 -1.49 -6.95
N GLY A 86 -16.91 -2.30 -8.01
CA GLY A 86 -16.30 -1.90 -9.28
C GLY A 86 -14.79 -1.71 -9.18
N ASP A 87 -14.25 -0.90 -10.08
CA ASP A 87 -12.79 -0.71 -10.18
C ASP A 87 -12.22 0.38 -9.27
N SER A 88 -13.07 1.15 -8.60
CA SER A 88 -12.60 2.20 -7.69
C SER A 88 -12.14 1.60 -6.36
N GLU A 89 -10.93 1.95 -5.94
CA GLU A 89 -10.41 1.61 -4.61
C GLU A 89 -11.02 2.50 -3.50
N PHE A 90 -11.58 3.64 -3.87
CA PHE A 90 -12.12 4.63 -2.93
C PHE A 90 -13.63 4.49 -2.71
N ALA A 91 -14.36 4.03 -3.74
CA ALA A 91 -15.81 3.96 -3.70
C ALA A 91 -16.37 3.15 -2.52
N PRO A 92 -15.79 2.02 -2.10
CA PRO A 92 -16.32 1.27 -0.96
C PRO A 92 -16.30 2.07 0.34
N PHE A 93 -15.23 2.82 0.60
CA PHE A 93 -15.12 3.66 1.79
C PHE A 93 -16.10 4.84 1.71
N MET A 94 -16.12 5.56 0.60
CA MET A 94 -17.03 6.69 0.38
C MET A 94 -18.51 6.28 0.48
N ALA A 95 -18.83 5.04 0.13
CA ALA A 95 -20.17 4.48 0.25
C ALA A 95 -20.49 3.88 1.63
N ASN A 96 -19.62 4.04 2.63
CA ASN A 96 -19.72 3.42 3.96
C ASN A 96 -19.86 1.88 3.93
N LYS A 97 -19.33 1.23 2.90
CA LYS A 97 -19.28 -0.24 2.79
C LYS A 97 -18.05 -0.83 3.48
N VAL A 98 -17.07 0.01 3.75
CA VAL A 98 -15.82 -0.33 4.41
C VAL A 98 -15.50 0.75 5.44
N ALA A 99 -15.12 0.35 6.64
CA ALA A 99 -14.85 1.27 7.74
C ALA A 99 -13.37 1.71 7.81
N MET A 100 -12.45 0.86 7.37
CA MET A 100 -11.00 1.14 7.36
C MET A 100 -10.38 0.64 6.07
N GLN A 101 -9.43 1.40 5.53
CA GLN A 101 -8.60 0.98 4.38
C GLN A 101 -7.20 1.57 4.49
N ILE A 102 -6.23 0.96 3.84
CA ILE A 102 -4.92 1.58 3.61
C ILE A 102 -5.08 2.64 2.52
N GLY A 103 -4.43 3.78 2.71
CA GLY A 103 -4.42 4.86 1.74
C GLY A 103 -3.14 5.68 1.81
N ALA A 104 -2.94 6.52 0.81
CA ALA A 104 -1.87 7.49 0.70
C ALA A 104 -2.42 8.92 0.80
N LEU A 105 -1.55 9.93 0.71
CA LEU A 105 -1.99 11.33 0.68
C LEU A 105 -2.94 11.61 -0.51
N SER A 106 -2.74 10.96 -1.65
CA SER A 106 -3.65 11.04 -2.80
C SER A 106 -5.04 10.48 -2.52
N THR A 107 -5.16 9.46 -1.65
CA THR A 107 -6.44 8.94 -1.17
C THR A 107 -7.17 10.00 -0.35
N ALA A 108 -6.47 10.63 0.60
CA ALA A 108 -7.01 11.73 1.40
C ALA A 108 -7.49 12.87 0.51
N SER A 109 -6.69 13.30 -0.48
CA SER A 109 -7.08 14.33 -1.45
C SER A 109 -8.35 13.97 -2.23
N THR A 110 -8.53 12.69 -2.57
CA THR A 110 -9.75 12.21 -3.24
C THR A 110 -10.96 12.29 -2.30
N PHE A 111 -10.81 11.93 -1.04
CA PHE A 111 -11.88 12.02 -0.05
C PHE A 111 -12.29 13.47 0.22
N ASP A 112 -11.31 14.38 0.37
CA ASP A 112 -11.56 15.82 0.54
C ASP A 112 -12.36 16.39 -0.65
N ALA A 113 -11.96 16.05 -1.88
CA ALA A 113 -12.63 16.51 -3.09
C ALA A 113 -14.09 16.02 -3.20
N ASN A 114 -14.41 14.89 -2.57
CA ASN A 114 -15.77 14.32 -2.56
C ASN A 114 -16.55 14.62 -1.27
N GLY A 115 -16.01 15.40 -0.34
CA GLY A 115 -16.66 15.72 0.93
C GLY A 115 -16.86 14.51 1.84
N THR A 116 -15.99 13.50 1.73
CA THR A 116 -16.05 12.30 2.56
C THR A 116 -15.45 12.60 3.94
N GLU A 117 -16.18 12.27 4.99
CA GLU A 117 -15.66 12.36 6.35
C GLU A 117 -14.77 11.17 6.65
N TYR A 118 -13.54 11.45 7.08
CA TYR A 118 -12.54 10.43 7.44
C TYR A 118 -11.53 10.97 8.45
N THR A 119 -10.75 10.07 9.01
CA THR A 119 -9.52 10.40 9.74
C THR A 119 -8.39 9.50 9.28
N VAL A 120 -7.15 9.91 9.53
CA VAL A 120 -5.96 9.12 9.22
C VAL A 120 -5.30 8.69 10.52
N LEU A 121 -4.88 7.45 10.58
CA LEU A 121 -4.13 6.86 11.68
C LEU A 121 -2.82 6.28 11.12
N PRO A 122 -1.77 6.14 11.93
CA PRO A 122 -0.60 5.36 11.55
C PRO A 122 -0.99 3.94 11.17
N MET A 123 -0.16 3.26 10.38
CA MET A 123 -0.30 1.81 10.19
C MET A 123 -0.31 1.11 11.55
N PRO A 124 -1.03 -0.01 11.69
CA PRO A 124 -1.06 -0.76 12.94
C PRO A 124 0.35 -1.13 13.41
N TYR A 125 0.58 -1.01 14.71
CA TYR A 125 1.88 -1.31 15.30
C TYR A 125 2.13 -2.81 15.38
N VAL A 126 3.32 -3.23 14.94
CA VAL A 126 3.89 -4.56 15.17
C VAL A 126 5.16 -4.38 15.99
N ASP A 127 5.25 -5.05 17.13
CA ASP A 127 6.38 -4.96 18.07
C ASP A 127 6.78 -3.51 18.43
N GLY A 128 5.76 -2.64 18.57
CA GLY A 128 5.94 -1.25 18.95
C GLY A 128 6.37 -0.30 17.82
N VAL A 129 6.45 -0.77 16.58
CA VAL A 129 6.81 0.04 15.42
C VAL A 129 5.67 0.03 14.40
N SER A 130 5.30 1.22 13.92
CA SER A 130 4.40 1.40 12.77
C SER A 130 5.26 1.56 11.51
N LYS A 131 5.15 0.62 10.57
CA LYS A 131 5.86 0.66 9.29
C LYS A 131 4.88 0.66 8.13
N THR A 132 5.29 1.28 7.04
CA THR A 132 4.55 1.26 5.76
C THR A 132 5.54 1.17 4.60
N SER A 133 5.02 0.93 3.41
CA SER A 133 5.83 1.08 2.20
C SER A 133 5.79 2.51 1.69
N SER A 134 6.85 2.92 0.99
CA SER A 134 6.91 4.20 0.29
C SER A 134 7.07 4.01 -1.21
N PHE A 135 6.39 4.88 -1.96
CA PHE A 135 6.50 4.98 -3.40
C PHE A 135 7.24 6.26 -3.75
N VAL A 136 8.18 6.14 -4.65
CA VAL A 136 8.89 7.30 -5.18
C VAL A 136 8.44 7.56 -6.61
N ASN A 137 7.79 8.70 -6.83
CA ASN A 137 7.52 9.20 -8.16
C ASN A 137 8.79 9.83 -8.72
N THR A 138 9.27 9.35 -9.86
CA THR A 138 10.50 9.84 -10.49
C THR A 138 10.21 10.55 -11.79
N TRP A 139 10.90 11.67 -12.01
CA TRP A 139 10.91 12.36 -13.29
C TRP A 139 12.03 11.77 -14.15
N VAL A 140 11.72 11.40 -15.38
CA VAL A 140 12.71 10.81 -16.31
C VAL A 140 12.76 11.58 -17.62
N ILE A 141 13.95 11.67 -18.20
CA ILE A 141 14.17 12.25 -19.53
C ILE A 141 14.46 11.11 -20.49
N PRO A 142 13.60 10.83 -21.47
CA PRO A 142 13.85 9.77 -22.43
C PRO A 142 15.07 10.11 -23.32
N LYS A 143 15.80 9.09 -23.75
CA LYS A 143 16.96 9.25 -24.66
C LYS A 143 16.60 9.96 -25.98
N THR A 144 15.33 9.90 -26.37
CA THR A 144 14.77 10.49 -27.59
C THR A 144 14.23 11.91 -27.39
N ALA A 145 14.49 12.52 -26.23
CA ALA A 145 14.03 13.89 -25.96
C ALA A 145 14.61 14.86 -27.02
N ARG A 146 13.75 15.68 -27.61
CA ARG A 146 14.16 16.65 -28.64
C ARG A 146 15.07 17.75 -28.12
N ASN A 147 14.89 18.13 -26.85
CA ASN A 147 15.72 19.12 -26.17
C ASN A 147 16.02 18.63 -24.74
N PRO A 148 17.09 17.83 -24.57
CA PRO A 148 17.45 17.29 -23.26
C PRO A 148 17.78 18.37 -22.22
N GLU A 149 18.41 19.47 -22.62
CA GLU A 149 18.75 20.57 -21.69
C GLU A 149 17.51 21.26 -21.14
N LEU A 150 16.54 21.58 -21.99
CA LEU A 150 15.27 22.15 -21.54
C LEU A 150 14.49 21.16 -20.67
N SER A 151 14.49 19.88 -21.04
CA SER A 151 13.87 18.82 -20.23
C SER A 151 14.52 18.72 -18.85
N TRP A 152 15.84 18.84 -18.78
CA TRP A 152 16.56 18.85 -17.51
C TRP A 152 16.15 20.02 -16.62
N ARG A 153 16.05 21.24 -17.18
CA ARG A 153 15.61 22.42 -16.43
C ARG A 153 14.22 22.25 -15.83
N VAL A 154 13.31 21.58 -16.54
CA VAL A 154 11.97 21.25 -16.03
C VAL A 154 12.07 20.24 -14.89
N VAL A 155 12.85 19.17 -15.07
CA VAL A 155 13.05 18.16 -14.03
C VAL A 155 13.71 18.76 -12.79
N GLU A 156 14.74 19.60 -12.98
CA GLU A 156 15.43 20.31 -11.91
C GLU A 156 14.47 21.20 -11.09
N PHE A 157 13.58 21.94 -11.75
CA PHE A 157 12.56 22.74 -11.08
C PHE A 157 11.57 21.86 -10.30
N LEU A 158 11.00 20.84 -10.94
CA LEU A 158 10.01 19.95 -10.33
C LEU A 158 10.58 19.12 -9.14
N SER A 159 11.85 18.76 -9.23
CA SER A 159 12.55 18.00 -8.16
C SER A 159 13.17 18.92 -7.11
N GLY A 160 13.26 20.22 -7.38
CA GLY A 160 13.82 21.22 -6.48
C GLY A 160 12.85 21.61 -5.35
N LYS A 161 13.35 22.39 -4.39
CA LYS A 161 12.58 22.84 -3.22
C LYS A 161 11.25 23.48 -3.62
N GLU A 162 11.26 24.39 -4.59
CA GLU A 162 10.08 25.14 -4.99
C GLU A 162 9.01 24.24 -5.63
N GLY A 163 9.41 23.38 -6.58
CA GLY A 163 8.48 22.44 -7.21
C GLY A 163 7.88 21.44 -6.24
N GLN A 164 8.68 20.93 -5.29
CA GLN A 164 8.19 20.01 -4.27
C GLN A 164 7.32 20.71 -3.21
N GLN A 165 7.58 21.97 -2.89
CA GLN A 165 6.69 22.76 -2.02
C GLN A 165 5.31 22.94 -2.68
N ILE A 166 5.28 23.30 -3.96
CA ILE A 166 4.02 23.41 -4.72
C ILE A 166 3.27 22.08 -4.72
N ALA A 167 3.96 20.95 -4.93
CA ALA A 167 3.35 19.63 -4.90
C ALA A 167 2.73 19.28 -3.53
N LEU A 168 3.42 19.64 -2.44
CA LEU A 168 2.92 19.45 -1.08
C LEU A 168 1.69 20.34 -0.81
N ASP A 169 1.74 21.61 -1.19
CA ASP A 169 0.65 22.57 -1.00
C ASP A 169 -0.63 22.15 -1.73
N MET A 170 -0.47 21.48 -2.87
CA MET A 170 -1.56 20.90 -3.66
C MET A 170 -2.01 19.50 -3.15
N ASN A 171 -1.44 18.98 -2.08
CA ASN A 171 -1.65 17.62 -1.59
C ASN A 171 -1.37 16.53 -2.66
N TYR A 172 -0.46 16.80 -3.60
CA TYR A 172 -0.10 15.85 -4.66
C TYR A 172 0.82 14.74 -4.16
N GLY A 173 1.72 15.06 -3.23
CA GLY A 173 2.63 14.11 -2.61
C GLY A 173 3.49 14.73 -1.52
N LEU A 174 4.09 13.89 -0.71
CA LEU A 174 5.06 14.31 0.29
C LEU A 174 6.41 14.63 -0.40
N PRO A 175 7.17 15.61 0.12
CA PRO A 175 8.44 15.96 -0.47
C PRO A 175 9.49 14.87 -0.22
N ALA A 176 10.30 14.58 -1.23
CA ALA A 176 11.49 13.74 -1.09
C ALA A 176 12.70 14.51 -0.54
N SER A 177 12.61 15.84 -0.48
CA SER A 177 13.67 16.72 -0.01
C SER A 177 13.38 17.24 1.40
N THR A 178 14.35 17.11 2.30
CA THR A 178 14.32 17.70 3.65
C THR A 178 14.41 19.23 3.67
N MET A 179 14.63 19.87 2.53
CA MET A 179 14.63 21.33 2.39
C MET A 179 13.21 21.93 2.33
N VAL A 180 12.19 21.11 2.11
CA VAL A 180 10.78 21.51 2.07
C VAL A 180 10.24 21.57 3.51
N ASP A 181 9.58 22.65 3.86
CA ASP A 181 8.96 22.83 5.17
C ASP A 181 7.56 22.20 5.17
N THR A 182 7.33 21.25 6.06
CA THR A 182 6.04 20.54 6.20
C THR A 182 5.14 21.14 7.28
N THR A 183 5.59 22.15 8.00
CA THR A 183 4.90 22.70 9.17
C THR A 183 3.47 23.16 8.86
N GLU A 184 3.28 23.91 7.78
CA GLU A 184 1.95 24.38 7.38
C GLU A 184 1.05 23.21 6.92
N PHE A 185 1.61 22.23 6.22
CA PHE A 185 0.89 21.03 5.82
C PHE A 185 0.41 20.24 7.05
N GLU A 186 1.28 20.02 8.02
CA GLU A 186 0.95 19.29 9.26
C GLU A 186 -0.11 20.00 10.09
N ALA A 187 -0.13 21.34 10.07
CA ALA A 187 -1.10 22.14 10.80
C ALA A 187 -2.49 22.20 10.16
N LYS A 188 -2.64 21.84 8.86
CA LYS A 188 -3.93 21.92 8.15
C LYS A 188 -5.00 21.00 8.75
N THR A 189 -4.61 19.79 9.21
CA THR A 189 -5.50 18.83 9.83
C THR A 189 -4.80 18.13 11.01
N PRO A 190 -5.54 17.61 12.00
CA PRO A 190 -4.94 16.93 13.15
C PRO A 190 -4.22 15.62 12.76
N TYR A 191 -4.43 15.10 11.55
CA TYR A 191 -3.88 13.82 11.08
C TYR A 191 -2.78 13.98 10.01
N ASN A 192 -2.58 15.14 9.40
CA ASN A 192 -1.55 15.31 8.37
C ASN A 192 -0.13 14.98 8.87
N LYS A 193 0.14 15.20 10.15
CA LYS A 193 1.39 14.80 10.80
C LYS A 193 1.71 13.30 10.63
N TYR A 194 0.69 12.43 10.54
CA TYR A 194 0.91 10.99 10.42
C TYR A 194 1.48 10.60 9.05
N PHE A 195 1.17 11.36 8.00
CA PHE A 195 1.81 11.16 6.70
C PHE A 195 3.31 11.50 6.74
N VAL A 196 3.68 12.59 7.42
CA VAL A 196 5.08 13.00 7.56
C VAL A 196 5.84 12.02 8.46
N GLN A 197 5.27 11.65 9.60
CA GLN A 197 5.85 10.67 10.52
C GLN A 197 6.05 9.30 9.88
N ALA A 198 5.16 8.89 8.97
CA ALA A 198 5.29 7.62 8.27
C ALA A 198 6.58 7.53 7.44
N LEU A 199 7.14 8.66 6.97
CA LEU A 199 8.40 8.67 6.22
C LEU A 199 9.60 8.21 7.07
N GLU A 200 9.55 8.36 8.39
CA GLU A 200 10.64 7.97 9.28
C GLU A 200 10.84 6.45 9.34
N THR A 201 9.76 5.69 9.13
CA THR A 201 9.74 4.22 9.22
C THR A 201 9.32 3.55 7.92
N ALA A 202 9.07 4.32 6.87
CA ALA A 202 8.70 3.79 5.57
C ALA A 202 9.85 3.04 4.93
N VAL A 203 9.54 1.88 4.35
CA VAL A 203 10.48 1.11 3.56
C VAL A 203 10.19 1.30 2.08
N PRO A 204 11.21 1.41 1.22
CA PRO A 204 10.99 1.48 -0.22
C PRO A 204 10.24 0.25 -0.72
N ASN A 205 9.32 0.44 -1.65
CA ASN A 205 8.73 -0.71 -2.33
C ASN A 205 9.81 -1.56 -2.97
N PRO A 206 9.74 -2.88 -2.78
CA PRO A 206 10.73 -3.77 -3.37
C PRO A 206 10.67 -3.70 -4.91
N THR A 207 11.82 -3.53 -5.53
CA THR A 207 11.96 -3.38 -6.98
C THR A 207 12.99 -4.35 -7.53
N ASN A 208 12.73 -4.87 -8.72
CA ASN A 208 13.71 -5.62 -9.51
C ASN A 208 13.50 -5.32 -11.01
N LEU A 209 14.43 -5.79 -11.85
CA LEU A 209 14.38 -5.55 -13.31
C LEU A 209 13.12 -6.10 -13.98
N ASN A 210 12.54 -7.16 -13.43
CA ASN A 210 11.34 -7.83 -13.94
C ASN A 210 10.11 -7.57 -13.05
N GLY A 211 10.10 -6.44 -12.33
CA GLY A 211 9.11 -6.11 -11.31
C GLY A 211 7.67 -6.21 -11.78
N SER A 212 7.36 -5.76 -13.00
CA SER A 212 6.00 -5.85 -13.54
C SER A 212 5.55 -7.30 -13.78
N GLU A 213 6.44 -8.18 -14.24
CA GLU A 213 6.13 -9.61 -14.43
C GLU A 213 5.88 -10.29 -13.07
N PHE A 214 6.74 -10.00 -12.09
CA PHE A 214 6.57 -10.48 -10.73
C PHE A 214 5.27 -9.98 -10.10
N GLN A 215 4.98 -8.68 -10.18
CA GLN A 215 3.77 -8.10 -9.60
C GLN A 215 2.50 -8.72 -10.16
N ASN A 216 2.42 -8.94 -11.46
CA ASN A 216 1.26 -9.58 -12.11
C ASN A 216 1.07 -11.03 -11.62
N MET A 217 2.15 -11.79 -11.51
CA MET A 217 2.13 -13.15 -10.97
C MET A 217 1.70 -13.14 -9.50
N PHE A 218 2.34 -12.30 -8.68
CA PHE A 218 2.08 -12.19 -7.25
C PHE A 218 0.63 -11.77 -6.96
N GLN A 219 0.10 -10.78 -7.67
CA GLN A 219 -1.29 -10.35 -7.53
C GLN A 219 -2.27 -11.49 -7.79
N LYS A 220 -2.01 -12.31 -8.82
CA LYS A 220 -2.85 -13.46 -9.14
C LYS A 220 -2.81 -14.54 -8.05
N GLU A 221 -1.64 -14.82 -7.47
CA GLU A 221 -1.54 -15.76 -6.34
C GLU A 221 -2.23 -15.20 -5.08
N CYS A 222 -2.15 -13.87 -4.83
CA CYS A 222 -2.90 -13.23 -3.76
C CYS A 222 -4.41 -13.43 -3.87
N GLU A 223 -4.99 -13.45 -5.08
CA GLU A 223 -6.42 -13.73 -5.27
C GLU A 223 -6.79 -15.14 -4.77
N SER A 224 -5.92 -16.11 -4.99
CA SER A 224 -6.11 -17.48 -4.50
C SER A 224 -6.03 -17.56 -2.97
N LEU A 225 -5.11 -16.80 -2.38
CA LEU A 225 -4.95 -16.70 -0.92
C LEU A 225 -6.18 -16.05 -0.26
N TRP A 226 -6.65 -14.91 -0.79
CA TRP A 226 -7.82 -14.22 -0.25
C TRP A 226 -9.11 -15.03 -0.38
N ALA A 227 -9.20 -15.83 -1.44
CA ALA A 227 -10.32 -16.74 -1.64
C ALA A 227 -10.28 -17.98 -0.72
N GLY A 228 -9.20 -18.18 0.05
CA GLY A 228 -8.98 -19.37 0.86
C GLY A 228 -8.79 -20.65 0.03
N ALA A 229 -8.42 -20.50 -1.25
CA ALA A 229 -8.20 -21.62 -2.17
C ALA A 229 -6.85 -22.32 -1.93
N VAL A 230 -5.91 -21.60 -1.31
CA VAL A 230 -4.59 -22.11 -0.89
C VAL A 230 -4.32 -21.69 0.54
N SER A 231 -3.51 -22.47 1.26
CA SER A 231 -3.02 -22.08 2.58
C SER A 231 -1.93 -21.01 2.48
N PRO A 232 -1.64 -20.24 3.54
CA PRO A 232 -0.51 -19.32 3.61
C PRO A 232 0.84 -19.97 3.22
N GLU A 233 1.08 -21.18 3.68
CA GLU A 233 2.30 -21.93 3.37
C GLU A 233 2.36 -22.31 1.88
N GLU A 234 1.27 -22.86 1.32
CA GLU A 234 1.19 -23.19 -0.10
C GLU A 234 1.32 -21.96 -0.98
N PHE A 235 0.70 -20.84 -0.60
CA PHE A 235 0.85 -19.56 -1.29
C PHE A 235 2.32 -19.13 -1.36
N ALA A 236 3.03 -19.13 -0.23
CA ALA A 236 4.42 -18.73 -0.18
C ALA A 236 5.32 -19.60 -1.07
N GLN A 237 5.12 -20.93 -1.03
CA GLN A 237 5.87 -21.86 -1.88
C GLN A 237 5.59 -21.64 -3.37
N ARG A 238 4.32 -21.47 -3.76
CA ARG A 238 3.93 -21.20 -5.15
C ARG A 238 4.53 -19.89 -5.68
N VAL A 239 4.53 -18.85 -4.86
CA VAL A 239 5.13 -17.56 -5.25
C VAL A 239 6.63 -17.74 -5.47
N ASP A 240 7.35 -18.40 -4.55
CA ASP A 240 8.80 -18.61 -4.71
C ASP A 240 9.14 -19.45 -5.95
N GLU A 241 8.38 -20.52 -6.23
CA GLU A 241 8.55 -21.35 -7.42
C GLU A 241 8.31 -20.56 -8.71
N GLN A 242 7.23 -19.76 -8.78
CA GLN A 242 6.89 -18.99 -9.97
C GLN A 242 7.80 -17.76 -10.14
N ALA A 243 8.30 -17.20 -9.07
CA ALA A 243 9.24 -16.08 -9.09
C ALA A 243 10.62 -16.48 -9.62
N ALA A 244 11.08 -17.70 -9.37
CA ALA A 244 12.41 -18.14 -9.73
C ALA A 244 12.79 -17.89 -11.21
N PRO A 245 11.99 -18.29 -12.22
CA PRO A 245 12.29 -18.01 -13.62
C PRO A 245 12.13 -16.53 -14.01
N ILE A 246 11.40 -15.73 -13.23
CA ILE A 246 11.23 -14.29 -13.46
C ILE A 246 12.46 -13.52 -12.95
N LEU A 247 12.90 -13.84 -11.75
CA LEU A 247 13.97 -13.11 -11.05
C LEU A 247 15.38 -13.52 -11.52
N SER A 248 15.52 -14.68 -12.17
CA SER A 248 16.80 -15.17 -12.69
C SER A 248 17.17 -14.62 -14.07
N LYS A 249 16.33 -13.84 -14.71
CA LYS A 249 16.59 -13.18 -16.00
C LYS A 249 17.48 -11.96 -15.82
#